data_2d304af8cc37fc19c98d1733b7db90cc
#
_entry.id   2d304af8cc37fc19c98d1733b7db90cc
#
_cell.length_a   1.000
_cell.length_b   1.000
_cell.length_c   1.000
_cell.angle_alpha   90.00
_cell.angle_beta   90.00
_cell.angle_gamma   90.00
#
_symmetry.space_group_name_H-M   'P 1'
#
loop_
_entity.id
_entity.type
_entity.pdbx_description
1 polymer ?
#
loop_
_entity_poly.entity_id
_entity_poly.type
_entity_poly.pdbx_seq_one_letter_code
_entity_poly.pdbx_strand_id
1 'polypeptide(L)'
;MGTPETRYARSGDVNIAYQVIGGDGPIDVVFVHGFVGNMEVQAEQPGHEAFFERLASVGRVIRFDRRGTGLSDRVREVPTLEARMDDVRAVMDAVSSRRAALVASFEAASMTMVYAATYPERSPRSPFTTQSRRASARPTIPGAFIRRRNTST
;
A
#
# COMPACT_ATOMS: atom_id res chain seq x y z
N MET A 1 -16.90 6.54 -13.47
CA MET A 1 -17.40 5.48 -12.54
C MET A 1 -18.10 6.15 -11.38
N GLY A 2 -19.20 5.56 -10.80
CA GLY A 2 -19.80 6.12 -9.58
C GLY A 2 -18.84 5.97 -8.40
N THR A 3 -18.98 6.81 -7.37
CA THR A 3 -18.19 6.73 -6.14
C THR A 3 -18.37 5.33 -5.52
N PRO A 4 -17.31 4.58 -5.22
CA PRO A 4 -17.44 3.27 -4.60
C PRO A 4 -18.11 3.36 -3.22
N GLU A 5 -18.98 2.41 -2.93
CA GLU A 5 -19.63 2.33 -1.62
C GLU A 5 -18.63 2.01 -0.52
N THR A 6 -18.66 2.79 0.56
CA THR A 6 -17.86 2.50 1.75
C THR A 6 -18.56 1.47 2.63
N ARG A 7 -17.87 0.39 2.94
CA ARG A 7 -18.30 -0.72 3.80
C ARG A 7 -17.32 -0.89 4.95
N TYR A 8 -17.69 -1.73 5.93
CA TYR A 8 -16.87 -1.94 7.12
C TYR A 8 -16.60 -3.43 7.34
N ALA A 9 -15.32 -3.74 7.62
CA ALA A 9 -14.87 -5.05 8.04
C ALA A 9 -14.54 -5.01 9.55
N ARG A 10 -14.91 -6.06 10.28
CA ARG A 10 -14.62 -6.17 11.71
C ARG A 10 -13.23 -6.78 11.93
N SER A 11 -12.33 -6.04 12.56
CA SER A 11 -10.97 -6.48 12.94
C SER A 11 -10.82 -6.39 14.48
N GLY A 12 -11.10 -7.49 15.16
CA GLY A 12 -11.25 -7.48 16.62
C GLY A 12 -12.43 -6.60 17.05
N ASP A 13 -12.17 -5.55 17.79
CA ASP A 13 -13.15 -4.56 18.25
C ASP A 13 -13.23 -3.30 17.38
N VAL A 14 -12.43 -3.23 16.31
CA VAL A 14 -12.29 -2.08 15.42
C VAL A 14 -13.02 -2.33 14.10
N ASN A 15 -13.76 -1.34 13.60
CA ASN A 15 -14.33 -1.35 12.25
C ASN A 15 -13.36 -0.69 11.28
N ILE A 16 -13.01 -1.41 10.23
CA ILE A 16 -12.11 -0.98 9.17
C ILE A 16 -12.94 -0.61 7.94
N ALA A 17 -12.93 0.65 7.57
CA ALA A 17 -13.61 1.15 6.39
C ALA A 17 -12.86 0.72 5.13
N TYR A 18 -13.60 0.15 4.16
CA TYR A 18 -13.04 -0.28 2.89
C TYR A 18 -13.98 0.00 1.71
N GLN A 19 -13.42 0.03 0.52
CA GLN A 19 -14.14 0.16 -0.74
C GLN A 19 -13.62 -0.88 -1.73
N VAL A 20 -14.49 -1.31 -2.64
CA VAL A 20 -14.17 -2.22 -3.73
C VAL A 20 -14.35 -1.50 -5.06
N ILE A 21 -13.35 -1.55 -5.91
CA ILE A 21 -13.34 -0.91 -7.23
C ILE A 21 -13.11 -2.00 -8.29
N GLY A 22 -13.88 -1.96 -9.37
CA GLY A 22 -13.85 -2.99 -10.39
C GLY A 22 -14.60 -4.26 -9.94
N GLY A 23 -14.53 -5.33 -10.71
CA GLY A 23 -15.33 -6.53 -10.46
C GLY A 23 -14.64 -7.82 -10.90
N ASP A 24 -14.78 -8.20 -12.14
CA ASP A 24 -14.58 -9.59 -12.62
C ASP A 24 -13.16 -9.93 -13.09
N GLY A 25 -12.15 -9.24 -12.57
CA GLY A 25 -10.76 -9.55 -12.91
C GLY A 25 -10.26 -10.86 -12.28
N PRO A 26 -9.21 -11.47 -12.86
CA PRO A 26 -8.69 -12.78 -12.44
C PRO A 26 -7.98 -12.74 -11.07
N ILE A 27 -7.67 -11.56 -10.56
CA ILE A 27 -6.95 -11.38 -9.30
C ILE A 27 -7.61 -10.30 -8.44
N ASP A 28 -7.49 -10.46 -7.14
CA ASP A 28 -7.76 -9.40 -6.18
C ASP A 28 -6.48 -8.61 -5.91
N VAL A 29 -6.61 -7.31 -5.76
CA VAL A 29 -5.53 -6.40 -5.41
C VAL A 29 -5.92 -5.66 -4.15
N VAL A 30 -5.19 -5.84 -3.06
CA VAL A 30 -5.37 -5.05 -1.84
C VAL A 30 -4.37 -3.90 -1.84
N PHE A 31 -4.88 -2.69 -1.81
CA PHE A 31 -4.07 -1.48 -1.72
C PHE A 31 -3.98 -1.01 -0.27
N VAL A 32 -2.77 -1.01 0.26
CA VAL A 32 -2.47 -0.59 1.63
C VAL A 32 -1.89 0.81 1.61
N HIS A 33 -2.69 1.78 2.06
CA HIS A 33 -2.23 3.16 2.18
C HIS A 33 -1.14 3.32 3.25
N GLY A 34 -0.12 4.09 2.91
CA GLY A 34 0.81 4.65 3.88
C GLY A 34 0.19 5.84 4.61
N PHE A 35 0.81 6.27 5.63
CA PHE A 35 0.65 7.42 6.51
C PHE A 35 -0.79 7.84 6.86
N VAL A 36 -1.38 8.78 6.19
CA VAL A 36 -2.70 9.33 6.51
C VAL A 36 -3.62 9.06 5.33
N GLY A 37 -4.55 8.13 5.52
CA GLY A 37 -5.55 7.81 4.52
C GLY A 37 -6.92 8.37 4.92
N ASN A 38 -7.63 8.88 3.94
CA ASN A 38 -9.08 9.00 3.91
C ASN A 38 -9.48 8.74 2.47
N MET A 39 -10.06 7.58 2.22
CA MET A 39 -10.39 7.13 0.87
C MET A 39 -11.30 8.11 0.12
N GLU A 40 -12.25 8.75 0.82
CA GLU A 40 -13.20 9.68 0.21
C GLU A 40 -12.51 10.98 -0.18
N VAL A 41 -11.70 11.56 0.72
CA VAL A 41 -10.96 12.79 0.43
C VAL A 41 -9.92 12.58 -0.67
N GLN A 42 -9.28 11.42 -0.69
CA GLN A 42 -8.31 11.09 -1.73
C GLN A 42 -8.96 10.89 -3.10
N ALA A 43 -10.21 10.41 -3.13
CA ALA A 43 -10.98 10.26 -4.37
C ALA A 43 -11.24 11.59 -5.08
N GLU A 44 -11.21 12.71 -4.38
CA GLU A 44 -11.37 14.06 -4.97
C GLU A 44 -10.12 14.49 -5.76
N GLN A 45 -9.01 13.79 -5.63
CA GLN A 45 -7.77 14.12 -6.35
C GLN A 45 -7.78 13.48 -7.75
N PRO A 46 -7.71 14.24 -8.83
CA PRO A 46 -7.88 13.74 -10.21
C PRO A 46 -6.94 12.60 -10.59
N GLY A 47 -5.70 12.63 -10.12
CA GLY A 47 -4.71 11.56 -10.40
C GLY A 47 -4.94 10.27 -9.61
N HIS A 48 -5.61 10.36 -8.49
CA HIS A 48 -5.83 9.24 -7.58
C HIS A 48 -6.86 8.25 -8.13
N GLU A 49 -8.00 8.73 -8.56
CA GLU A 49 -9.04 7.87 -9.16
C GLU A 49 -8.54 7.22 -10.45
N ALA A 50 -7.86 7.96 -11.33
CA ALA A 50 -7.28 7.41 -12.55
C ALA A 50 -6.27 6.28 -12.27
N PHE A 51 -5.51 6.37 -11.18
CA PHE A 51 -4.63 5.30 -10.74
C PHE A 51 -5.42 4.03 -10.36
N PHE A 52 -6.49 4.17 -9.58
CA PHE A 52 -7.31 3.04 -9.17
C PHE A 52 -8.12 2.44 -10.31
N GLU A 53 -8.63 3.24 -11.23
CA GLU A 53 -9.28 2.76 -12.45
C GLU A 53 -8.31 1.91 -13.29
N ARG A 54 -7.08 2.36 -13.43
CA ARG A 54 -6.05 1.60 -14.14
C ARG A 54 -5.67 0.31 -13.39
N LEU A 55 -5.61 0.34 -12.08
CA LEU A 55 -5.37 -0.86 -11.29
C LEU A 55 -6.55 -1.83 -11.37
N ALA A 56 -7.77 -1.32 -11.39
CA ALA A 56 -9.00 -2.10 -11.54
C ALA A 56 -9.15 -2.75 -12.92
N SER A 57 -8.39 -2.32 -13.93
CA SER A 57 -8.37 -2.98 -15.24
C SER A 57 -7.67 -4.35 -15.21
N VAL A 58 -6.87 -4.63 -14.19
CA VAL A 58 -6.19 -5.93 -14.02
C VAL A 58 -6.87 -6.85 -13.02
N GLY A 59 -7.76 -6.31 -12.16
CA GLY A 59 -8.46 -7.10 -11.17
C GLY A 59 -9.33 -6.29 -10.24
N ARG A 60 -10.00 -6.96 -9.32
CA ARG A 60 -10.81 -6.31 -8.30
C ARG A 60 -9.90 -5.65 -7.27
N VAL A 61 -10.01 -4.33 -7.12
CA VAL A 61 -9.18 -3.55 -6.19
C VAL A 61 -9.94 -3.31 -4.90
N ILE A 62 -9.30 -3.64 -3.79
CA ILE A 62 -9.81 -3.43 -2.44
C ILE A 62 -8.90 -2.39 -1.79
N ARG A 63 -9.42 -1.21 -1.48
CA ARG A 63 -8.71 -0.18 -0.72
C ARG A 63 -9.38 0.02 0.63
N PHE A 64 -8.63 0.40 1.64
CA PHE A 64 -9.16 0.59 2.99
C PHE A 64 -8.40 1.66 3.75
N ASP A 65 -9.07 2.30 4.69
CA ASP A 65 -8.46 3.19 5.67
C ASP A 65 -7.95 2.37 6.84
N ARG A 66 -6.70 2.56 7.21
CA ARG A 66 -6.12 1.86 8.36
C ARG A 66 -6.81 2.28 9.66
N ARG A 67 -6.82 1.38 10.66
CA ARG A 67 -7.30 1.73 12.00
C ARG A 67 -6.70 3.06 12.49
N GLY A 68 -7.51 3.89 13.07
CA GLY A 68 -7.11 5.22 13.55
C GLY A 68 -7.06 6.31 12.47
N THR A 69 -7.32 5.99 11.19
CA THR A 69 -7.29 6.97 10.08
C THR A 69 -8.60 6.95 9.28
N GLY A 70 -8.82 8.02 8.53
CA GLY A 70 -9.95 8.15 7.60
C GLY A 70 -11.28 7.84 8.25
N LEU A 71 -12.01 6.91 7.65
CA LEU A 71 -13.34 6.45 8.05
C LEU A 71 -13.32 5.24 8.99
N SER A 72 -12.14 4.64 9.23
CA SER A 72 -11.99 3.56 10.21
C SER A 72 -12.05 4.07 11.64
N ASP A 73 -12.41 3.19 12.56
CA ASP A 73 -12.51 3.52 13.97
C ASP A 73 -11.21 4.08 14.53
N ARG A 74 -11.35 5.05 15.42
CA ARG A 74 -10.24 5.66 16.14
C ARG A 74 -9.67 4.70 17.17
N VAL A 75 -8.35 4.68 17.28
CA VAL A 75 -7.63 3.91 18.31
C VAL A 75 -6.81 4.84 19.18
N ARG A 76 -6.65 4.48 20.44
CA ARG A 76 -5.92 5.31 21.41
C ARG A 76 -4.41 5.09 21.36
N GLU A 77 -4.02 3.88 21.00
CA GLU A 77 -2.63 3.46 21.00
C GLU A 77 -2.10 3.33 19.56
N VAL A 78 -0.79 3.41 19.43
CA VAL A 78 -0.14 3.14 18.14
C VAL A 78 -0.33 1.65 17.81
N PRO A 79 -0.96 1.32 16.67
CA PRO A 79 -1.23 -0.06 16.32
C PRO A 79 0.06 -0.87 16.14
N THR A 80 0.09 -2.07 16.69
CA THR A 80 1.18 -3.01 16.47
C THR A 80 1.20 -3.48 15.00
N LEU A 81 2.27 -4.11 14.60
CA LEU A 81 2.40 -4.67 13.26
C LEU A 81 1.35 -5.77 13.03
N GLU A 82 1.15 -6.63 14.03
CA GLU A 82 0.17 -7.72 14.01
C GLU A 82 -1.25 -7.18 13.84
N ALA A 83 -1.63 -6.15 14.60
CA ALA A 83 -2.93 -5.52 14.49
C ALA A 83 -3.20 -4.94 13.09
N ARG A 84 -2.16 -4.38 12.46
CA ARG A 84 -2.26 -3.88 11.07
C ARG A 84 -2.38 -5.01 10.05
N MET A 85 -1.72 -6.14 10.28
CA MET A 85 -1.85 -7.34 9.43
C MET A 85 -3.24 -7.97 9.59
N ASP A 86 -3.80 -7.95 10.79
CA ASP A 86 -5.16 -8.43 11.04
C ASP A 86 -6.22 -7.57 10.33
N ASP A 87 -5.99 -6.26 10.19
CA ASP A 87 -6.86 -5.40 9.38
C ASP A 87 -6.87 -5.83 7.90
N VAL A 88 -5.73 -6.13 7.33
CA VAL A 88 -5.64 -6.63 5.95
C VAL A 88 -6.44 -7.94 5.82
N ARG A 89 -6.28 -8.87 6.78
CA ARG A 89 -7.02 -10.13 6.78
C ARG A 89 -8.52 -9.90 6.89
N ALA A 90 -8.95 -9.06 7.84
CA ALA A 90 -10.37 -8.77 8.06
C ALA A 90 -11.03 -8.17 6.81
N VAL A 91 -10.36 -7.24 6.13
CA VAL A 91 -10.85 -6.66 4.88
C VAL A 91 -10.91 -7.70 3.77
N MET A 92 -9.87 -8.53 3.60
CA MET A 92 -9.88 -9.62 2.62
C MET A 92 -11.02 -10.62 2.88
N ASP A 93 -11.23 -10.98 4.14
CA ASP A 93 -12.28 -11.94 4.53
C ASP A 93 -13.69 -11.35 4.28
N ALA A 94 -13.90 -10.07 4.57
CA ALA A 94 -15.17 -9.37 4.34
C ALA A 94 -15.58 -9.35 2.86
N VAL A 95 -14.62 -9.39 1.93
CA VAL A 95 -14.89 -9.45 0.49
C VAL A 95 -14.71 -10.86 -0.10
N SER A 96 -14.57 -11.88 0.76
CA SER A 96 -14.32 -13.27 0.38
C SER A 96 -13.08 -13.46 -0.51
N SER A 97 -12.06 -12.61 -0.33
CA SER A 97 -10.78 -12.70 -1.04
C SER A 97 -9.87 -13.73 -0.37
N ARG A 98 -9.64 -14.85 -1.02
CA ARG A 98 -8.73 -15.88 -0.51
C ARG A 98 -7.26 -15.52 -0.72
N ARG A 99 -6.97 -14.86 -1.83
CA ARG A 99 -5.62 -14.46 -2.22
C ARG A 99 -5.67 -13.12 -2.96
N ALA A 100 -4.77 -12.21 -2.60
CA ALA A 100 -4.68 -10.91 -3.24
C ALA A 100 -3.24 -10.48 -3.48
N ALA A 101 -3.00 -9.84 -4.60
CA ALA A 101 -1.76 -9.09 -4.80
C ALA A 101 -1.78 -7.88 -3.85
N LEU A 102 -0.68 -7.66 -3.13
CA LEU A 102 -0.57 -6.54 -2.20
C LEU A 102 0.20 -5.40 -2.86
N VAL A 103 -0.42 -4.25 -2.91
CA VAL A 103 0.19 -3.00 -3.36
C VAL A 103 0.20 -2.04 -2.19
N ALA A 104 1.33 -1.45 -1.90
CA ALA A 104 1.47 -0.57 -0.76
C ALA A 104 2.19 0.72 -1.12
N SER A 105 1.82 1.81 -0.46
CA SER A 105 2.49 3.09 -0.58
C SER A 105 3.27 3.43 0.69
N PHE A 106 4.43 4.07 0.52
CA PHE A 106 5.29 4.57 1.60
C PHE A 106 5.65 3.50 2.65
N GLU A 107 5.50 3.81 3.94
CA GLU A 107 5.86 2.93 5.05
C GLU A 107 5.00 1.67 5.16
N ALA A 108 3.83 1.63 4.52
CA ALA A 108 3.00 0.43 4.48
C ALA A 108 3.70 -0.73 3.74
N ALA A 109 4.69 -0.44 2.89
CA ALA A 109 5.42 -1.46 2.15
C ALA A 109 6.13 -2.48 3.06
N SER A 110 6.72 -2.03 4.17
CA SER A 110 7.40 -2.92 5.12
C SER A 110 6.43 -3.90 5.79
N MET A 111 5.28 -3.41 6.24
CA MET A 111 4.22 -4.26 6.80
C MET A 111 3.70 -5.25 5.77
N THR A 112 3.49 -4.80 4.55
CA THR A 112 3.00 -5.64 3.44
C THR A 112 3.97 -6.77 3.09
N MET A 113 5.28 -6.52 3.13
CA MET A 113 6.30 -7.56 2.96
C MET A 113 6.26 -8.60 4.09
N VAL A 114 6.12 -8.15 5.34
CA VAL A 114 5.99 -9.06 6.48
C VAL A 114 4.70 -9.88 6.38
N TYR A 115 3.59 -9.24 6.01
CA TYR A 115 2.32 -9.93 5.76
C TYR A 115 2.47 -11.06 4.73
N ALA A 116 3.06 -10.75 3.56
CA ALA A 116 3.25 -11.72 2.48
C ALA A 116 4.18 -12.89 2.90
N ALA A 117 5.17 -12.63 3.75
CA ALA A 117 6.05 -13.66 4.28
C ALA A 117 5.35 -14.53 5.35
N THR A 118 4.47 -13.94 6.16
CA THR A 118 3.74 -14.62 7.24
C THR A 118 2.56 -15.45 6.70
N TYR A 119 1.88 -14.95 5.67
CA TYR A 119 0.69 -15.56 5.06
C TYR A 119 0.89 -15.81 3.55
N PRO A 120 1.83 -16.71 3.17
CA PRO A 120 2.16 -16.94 1.76
C PRO A 120 0.99 -17.54 0.96
N GLU A 121 0.04 -18.18 1.64
CA GLU A 121 -1.20 -18.69 1.03
C GLU A 121 -2.19 -17.59 0.68
N ARG A 122 -2.10 -16.43 1.35
CA ARG A 122 -2.97 -15.26 1.13
C ARG A 122 -2.40 -14.30 0.08
N SER A 123 -1.11 -14.42 -0.21
CA SER A 123 -0.43 -13.58 -1.21
C SER A 123 0.03 -14.47 -2.36
N PRO A 124 -0.27 -14.15 -3.63
CA PRO A 124 0.34 -14.85 -4.73
C PRO A 124 1.86 -14.67 -4.62
N ARG A 125 2.63 -15.68 -4.98
CA ARG A 125 4.07 -15.51 -5.22
C ARG A 125 4.21 -14.48 -6.32
N SER A 126 4.34 -13.22 -5.92
CA SER A 126 4.44 -12.12 -6.86
C SER A 126 5.73 -12.26 -7.67
N PRO A 127 5.68 -12.23 -9.01
CA PRO A 127 6.86 -11.97 -9.81
C PRO A 127 7.36 -10.52 -9.62
N PHE A 128 6.59 -9.67 -8.94
CA PHE A 128 7.00 -8.35 -8.46
C PHE A 128 7.67 -8.43 -7.08
N THR A 129 8.67 -9.28 -6.95
CA THR A 129 9.78 -8.90 -6.09
C THR A 129 10.34 -7.65 -6.73
N THR A 130 10.16 -6.50 -6.08
CA THR A 130 10.97 -5.33 -6.37
C THR A 130 12.40 -5.81 -6.14
N GLN A 131 13.05 -6.30 -7.18
CA GLN A 131 14.49 -6.36 -7.22
C GLN A 131 14.88 -4.89 -7.09
N SER A 132 15.17 -4.48 -5.88
CA SER A 132 16.12 -3.43 -5.63
C SER A 132 17.38 -3.87 -6.39
N ARG A 133 17.43 -3.54 -7.67
CA ARG A 133 18.71 -3.51 -8.38
C ARG A 133 19.53 -2.55 -7.54
N ARG A 134 20.40 -3.09 -6.72
CA ARG A 134 21.56 -2.34 -6.29
C ARG A 134 22.16 -1.80 -7.57
N ALA A 135 21.85 -0.55 -7.87
CA ALA A 135 22.62 0.23 -8.80
C ALA A 135 24.00 0.40 -8.16
N SER A 136 24.83 -0.61 -8.36
CA SER A 136 26.27 -0.50 -8.16
C SER A 136 26.86 0.26 -9.34
N ALA A 137 26.25 1.36 -9.71
CA ALA A 137 26.86 2.39 -10.50
C ALA A 137 27.22 3.52 -9.54
N ARG A 138 28.42 3.48 -9.00
CA ARG A 138 29.06 4.69 -8.52
C ARG A 138 28.97 5.70 -9.66
N PRO A 139 28.35 6.88 -9.46
CA PRO A 139 28.50 7.95 -10.42
C PRO A 139 29.97 8.34 -10.38
N THR A 140 30.70 8.04 -11.45
CA THR A 140 31.98 8.64 -11.73
C THR A 140 31.69 10.10 -12.01
N ILE A 141 31.98 10.97 -11.07
CA ILE A 141 31.93 12.42 -11.28
C ILE A 141 33.16 12.74 -12.13
N PRO A 142 33.03 13.14 -13.40
CA PRO A 142 34.18 13.59 -14.17
C PRO A 142 34.61 14.95 -13.64
N GLY A 143 35.85 15.05 -13.14
CA GLY A 143 36.59 16.27 -13.12
C GLY A 143 36.21 17.29 -12.05
N ALA A 144 36.39 17.00 -10.76
CA ALA A 144 36.63 18.04 -9.79
C ALA A 144 38.11 18.44 -9.84
N PHE A 145 38.40 19.49 -10.62
CA PHE A 145 39.70 20.10 -10.69
C PHE A 145 39.92 20.86 -9.38
N ILE A 146 40.59 20.23 -8.41
CA ILE A 146 41.06 20.91 -7.19
C ILE A 146 42.22 21.78 -7.54
N ARG A 147 41.98 23.07 -7.74
CA ARG A 147 43.02 24.11 -7.83
C ARG A 147 43.66 24.24 -6.45
N ARG A 148 44.83 23.63 -6.28
CA ARG A 148 45.72 23.94 -5.14
C ARG A 148 46.14 25.40 -5.26
N ARG A 149 45.72 26.23 -4.30
CA ARG A 149 46.38 27.54 -4.11
C ARG A 149 47.69 27.28 -3.43
N ASN A 150 48.82 27.52 -4.16
CA ASN A 150 50.13 27.72 -3.59
C ASN A 150 50.09 29.09 -2.89
N THR A 151 50.28 29.09 -1.59
CA THR A 151 50.78 30.28 -0.87
C THR A 151 52.22 30.02 -0.56
N SER A 152 53.11 30.61 -1.39
CA SER A 152 54.50 30.83 -1.04
C SER A 152 54.64 32.25 -0.46
N THR A 153 55.32 32.32 0.60
CA THR A 153 56.07 33.34 1.31
C THR A 153 55.59 33.58 2.70
#